data_969fdf5e68842a9bbaf51a7bdf6fe800
#
_entry.id   969fdf5e68842a9bbaf51a7bdf6fe800
#
_cell.length_a   1.000
_cell.length_b   1.000
_cell.length_c   1.000
_cell.angle_alpha   90.00
_cell.angle_beta   90.00
_cell.angle_gamma   90.00
#
_symmetry.space_group_name_H-M   'P 1'
#
loop_
_entity.id
_entity.type
_entity.pdbx_description
1 polymer ?
#
loop_
_entity_poly.entity_id
_entity_poly.type
_entity_poly.pdbx_seq_one_letter_code
_entity_poly.pdbx_strand_id
1 'polypeptide(L)'
;MDYKIEVAGLTRNLPLCPVNEELYIAAFVIFGDVELTIACARDLLKIAPPHDVLITAESKGIPLVYEMARQNRENRYLIARKAPKLYMRNVFSTEVTSITTVNRQMLFIDQNDADFMRGKRVLIVDDVISTGESLKA
;
A
#
# COMPACT_ATOMS: atom_id res chain seq x y z
N MET A 1 -2.33 23.78 11.39
CA MET A 1 -3.68 23.29 11.71
C MET A 1 -3.71 21.80 11.42
N ASP A 2 -4.24 21.02 12.34
CA ASP A 2 -4.21 19.56 12.23
C ASP A 2 -5.62 18.98 12.32
N TYR A 3 -5.83 17.86 11.69
CA TYR A 3 -7.04 17.07 11.77
C TYR A 3 -6.82 15.84 12.65
N LYS A 4 -7.59 15.73 13.71
CA LYS A 4 -7.48 14.60 14.65
C LYS A 4 -8.28 13.41 14.17
N ILE A 5 -7.65 12.23 14.11
CA ILE A 5 -8.32 10.96 13.78
C ILE A 5 -8.04 9.89 14.83
N GLU A 6 -8.92 8.91 14.87
CA GLU A 6 -8.69 7.65 15.56
C GLU A 6 -8.57 6.52 14.54
N VAL A 7 -7.48 5.78 14.60
CA VAL A 7 -7.18 4.65 13.73
C VAL A 7 -6.61 3.52 14.57
N ALA A 8 -7.19 2.33 14.43
CA ALA A 8 -6.75 1.11 15.13
C ALA A 8 -6.62 1.31 16.66
N GLY A 9 -7.51 2.08 17.26
CA GLY A 9 -7.50 2.40 18.68
C GLY A 9 -6.49 3.46 19.10
N LEU A 10 -5.77 4.08 18.17
CA LEU A 10 -4.78 5.11 18.41
C LEU A 10 -5.26 6.47 17.88
N THR A 11 -4.91 7.53 18.59
CA THR A 11 -5.19 8.89 18.15
C THR A 11 -3.97 9.48 17.47
N ARG A 12 -4.18 10.12 16.30
CA ARG A 12 -3.13 10.83 15.54
C ARG A 12 -3.65 12.17 15.05
N ASN A 13 -2.78 13.14 14.99
CA ASN A 13 -3.03 14.44 14.40
C ASN A 13 -2.41 14.49 13.00
N LEU A 14 -3.25 14.67 11.99
CA LEU A 14 -2.81 14.72 10.60
C LEU A 14 -2.64 16.18 10.17
N PRO A 15 -1.49 16.55 9.58
CA PRO A 15 -1.33 17.91 9.06
C PRO A 15 -2.29 18.16 7.90
N LEU A 16 -2.90 19.34 7.90
CA LEU A 16 -3.74 19.78 6.79
C LEU A 16 -2.84 20.40 5.72
N CYS A 17 -2.86 19.79 4.54
CA CYS A 17 -2.05 20.21 3.40
C CYS A 17 -2.95 20.80 2.31
N PRO A 18 -2.68 22.03 1.84
CA PRO A 18 -3.46 22.61 0.74
C PRO A 18 -3.17 21.88 -0.57
N VAL A 19 -4.22 21.51 -1.28
CA VAL A 19 -4.15 21.00 -2.65
C VAL A 19 -4.36 22.14 -3.64
N ASN A 20 -5.27 23.05 -3.30
CA ASN A 20 -5.54 24.29 -4.03
C ASN A 20 -6.15 25.32 -3.07
N GLU A 21 -6.67 26.43 -3.59
CA GLU A 21 -7.24 27.50 -2.77
C GLU A 21 -8.49 27.10 -1.96
N GLU A 22 -9.19 26.06 -2.39
CA GLU A 22 -10.47 25.64 -1.80
C GLU A 22 -10.39 24.27 -1.10
N LEU A 23 -9.35 23.48 -1.38
CA LEU A 23 -9.25 22.09 -0.93
C LEU A 23 -8.01 21.84 -0.10
N TYR A 24 -8.22 21.35 1.11
CA TYR A 24 -7.18 20.82 1.97
C TYR A 24 -7.37 19.30 2.15
N ILE A 25 -6.28 18.57 2.23
CA ILE A 25 -6.28 17.17 2.61
C ILE A 25 -5.61 16.99 3.96
N ALA A 26 -6.12 16.08 4.77
CA ALA A 26 -5.45 15.61 5.98
C ALA A 26 -4.46 14.53 5.56
N ALA A 27 -3.17 14.83 5.65
CA ALA A 27 -2.14 13.92 5.17
C ALA A 27 -1.93 12.76 6.15
N PHE A 28 -2.32 11.55 5.74
CA PHE A 28 -2.06 10.33 6.49
C PHE A 28 -0.73 9.74 6.03
N VAL A 29 0.25 9.76 6.93
CA VAL A 29 1.58 9.20 6.68
C VAL A 29 1.90 8.18 7.75
N ILE A 30 1.93 6.91 7.37
CA ILE A 30 2.23 5.80 8.29
C ILE A 30 3.74 5.56 8.46
N PHE A 31 4.57 6.06 7.55
CA PHE A 31 6.02 5.92 7.63
C PHE A 31 6.58 6.49 8.93
N GLY A 32 7.42 5.72 9.59
CA GLY A 32 8.06 6.10 10.84
C GLY A 32 7.21 5.87 12.08
N ASP A 33 5.92 5.61 11.94
CA ASP A 33 5.02 5.35 13.06
C ASP A 33 4.89 3.83 13.30
N VAL A 34 5.77 3.30 14.12
CA VAL A 34 5.83 1.85 14.42
C VAL A 34 4.58 1.38 15.16
N GLU A 35 4.16 2.11 16.18
CA GLU A 35 2.99 1.76 16.99
C GLU A 35 1.72 1.70 16.13
N LEU A 36 1.52 2.70 15.28
CA LEU A 36 0.38 2.75 14.35
C LEU A 36 0.44 1.62 13.33
N THR A 37 1.60 1.34 12.77
CA THR A 37 1.80 0.26 11.80
C THR A 37 1.43 -1.10 12.40
N ILE A 38 1.88 -1.39 13.61
CA ILE A 38 1.57 -2.64 14.33
C ILE A 38 0.05 -2.74 14.58
N ALA A 39 -0.55 -1.68 15.08
CA ALA A 39 -1.98 -1.65 15.39
C ALA A 39 -2.86 -1.78 14.13
N CYS A 40 -2.51 -1.08 13.05
CA CYS A 40 -3.23 -1.18 11.78
C CYS A 40 -3.10 -2.59 11.17
N ALA A 41 -1.92 -3.17 11.18
CA ALA A 41 -1.71 -4.53 10.69
C ALA A 41 -2.57 -5.55 11.44
N ARG A 42 -2.61 -5.44 12.78
CA ARG A 42 -3.44 -6.29 13.63
C ARG A 42 -4.92 -6.16 13.27
N ASP A 43 -5.43 -4.95 13.16
CA ASP A 43 -6.85 -4.71 12.90
C ASP A 43 -7.25 -5.11 11.47
N LEU A 44 -6.39 -4.85 10.49
CA LEU A 44 -6.63 -5.28 9.10
C LEU A 44 -6.66 -6.81 8.98
N LEU A 45 -5.78 -7.52 9.68
CA LEU A 45 -5.80 -8.99 9.66
C LEU A 45 -7.08 -9.59 10.24
N LYS A 46 -7.74 -8.90 11.19
CA LYS A 46 -9.02 -9.35 11.73
C LYS A 46 -10.16 -9.33 10.71
N ILE A 47 -10.11 -8.41 9.76
CA ILE A 47 -11.15 -8.22 8.75
C ILE A 47 -10.74 -8.71 7.36
N ALA A 48 -9.47 -9.05 7.17
CA ALA A 48 -8.95 -9.52 5.90
C ALA A 48 -9.62 -10.83 5.48
N PRO A 49 -10.02 -10.96 4.20
CA PRO A 49 -10.50 -12.24 3.70
C PRO A 49 -9.38 -13.28 3.69
N PRO A 50 -9.74 -14.57 3.62
CA PRO A 50 -8.75 -15.63 3.43
C PRO A 50 -7.88 -15.34 2.21
N HIS A 51 -6.56 -15.37 2.37
CA HIS A 51 -5.60 -15.07 1.32
C HIS A 51 -4.36 -15.96 1.45
N ASP A 52 -3.60 -16.03 0.37
CA ASP A 52 -2.36 -16.80 0.30
C ASP A 52 -1.13 -15.90 0.15
N VAL A 53 -1.31 -14.71 -0.41
CA VAL A 53 -0.23 -13.77 -0.73
C VAL A 53 -0.68 -12.35 -0.45
N LEU A 54 0.21 -11.56 0.15
CA LEU A 54 0.06 -10.13 0.33
C LEU A 54 0.88 -9.37 -0.72
N ILE A 55 0.30 -8.35 -1.32
CA ILE A 55 1.00 -7.42 -2.22
C ILE A 55 0.63 -5.98 -1.91
N THR A 56 1.59 -5.09 -2.07
CA THR A 56 1.39 -3.65 -2.02
C THR A 56 2.13 -2.96 -3.16
N ALA A 57 1.69 -1.77 -3.53
CA ALA A 57 2.45 -0.90 -4.42
C ALA A 57 3.48 -0.09 -3.64
N GLU A 58 4.66 0.13 -4.21
CA GLU A 58 5.68 1.02 -3.63
C GLU A 58 5.06 2.41 -3.39
N SER A 59 5.20 3.05 -2.23
CA SER A 59 6.14 2.70 -1.19
C SER A 59 5.53 2.69 0.24
N LYS A 60 4.50 3.49 0.52
CA LYS A 60 4.02 3.70 1.90
C LYS A 60 3.33 2.49 2.53
N GLY A 61 2.79 1.59 1.72
CA GLY A 61 2.19 0.34 2.19
C GLY A 61 3.21 -0.72 2.61
N ILE A 62 4.49 -0.56 2.29
CA ILE A 62 5.51 -1.59 2.54
C ILE A 62 5.65 -1.95 4.02
N PRO A 63 5.82 -1.02 4.96
CA PRO A 63 5.90 -1.37 6.38
C PRO A 63 4.64 -2.06 6.89
N LEU A 64 3.49 -1.63 6.42
CA LEU A 64 2.20 -2.21 6.80
C LEU A 64 2.09 -3.67 6.34
N VAL A 65 2.41 -3.95 5.09
CA VAL A 65 2.38 -5.31 4.53
C VAL A 65 3.42 -6.21 5.18
N TYR A 66 4.63 -5.70 5.44
CA TYR A 66 5.64 -6.43 6.21
C TYR A 66 5.09 -6.88 7.57
N GLU A 67 4.50 -5.95 8.31
CA GLU A 67 3.99 -6.23 9.65
C GLU A 67 2.77 -7.17 9.61
N MET A 68 1.91 -7.04 8.61
CA MET A 68 0.81 -7.99 8.40
C MET A 68 1.34 -9.40 8.13
N ALA A 69 2.33 -9.54 7.26
CA ALA A 69 2.95 -10.83 6.98
C ALA A 69 3.59 -11.43 8.24
N ARG A 70 4.33 -10.61 9.01
CA ARG A 70 4.95 -11.04 10.26
C ARG A 70 3.93 -11.54 11.27
N GLN A 71 2.86 -10.79 11.52
CA GLN A 71 1.81 -11.17 12.46
C GLN A 71 1.05 -12.41 12.00
N ASN A 72 0.83 -12.56 10.69
CA ASN A 72 0.13 -13.70 10.10
C ASN A 72 1.05 -14.89 9.81
N ARG A 73 2.31 -14.83 10.23
CA ARG A 73 3.33 -15.89 10.03
C ARG A 73 3.55 -16.25 8.56
N GLU A 74 3.41 -15.28 7.68
CA GLU A 74 3.76 -15.40 6.26
C GLU A 74 5.24 -15.04 6.08
N ASN A 75 5.95 -15.81 5.28
CA ASN A 75 7.40 -15.62 5.07
C ASN A 75 7.73 -14.78 3.84
N ARG A 76 6.72 -14.37 3.08
CA ARG A 76 6.91 -13.59 1.86
C ARG A 76 5.72 -12.68 1.62
N TYR A 77 6.01 -11.49 1.15
CA TYR A 77 5.05 -10.56 0.56
C TYR A 77 5.64 -9.98 -0.72
N LEU A 78 4.82 -9.38 -1.56
CA LEU A 78 5.23 -8.85 -2.84
C LEU A 78 5.06 -7.33 -2.88
N ILE A 79 5.89 -6.69 -3.71
CA ILE A 79 5.85 -5.24 -3.95
C ILE A 79 5.78 -4.99 -5.44
N ALA A 80 4.71 -4.33 -5.90
CA ALA A 80 4.67 -3.76 -7.23
C ALA A 80 5.52 -2.47 -7.22
N ARG A 81 6.60 -2.47 -8.00
CA ARG A 81 7.62 -1.41 -7.99
C ARG A 81 7.23 -0.29 -8.95
N LYS A 82 7.65 0.94 -8.66
CA LYS A 82 7.40 2.12 -9.52
C LYS A 82 8.37 2.23 -10.70
N ALA A 83 9.47 1.49 -10.65
CA ALA A 83 10.44 1.40 -11.71
C ALA A 83 11.03 0.00 -11.78
N PRO A 84 11.40 -0.50 -12.97
CA PRO A 84 12.06 -1.79 -13.07
C PRO A 84 13.43 -1.74 -12.38
N LYS A 85 13.81 -2.87 -11.76
CA LYS A 85 15.08 -3.00 -11.06
C LYS A 85 16.00 -3.98 -11.82
N LEU A 86 17.31 -3.84 -11.64
CA LEU A 86 18.30 -4.65 -12.36
C LEU A 86 18.15 -6.16 -12.10
N TYR A 87 17.66 -6.56 -10.94
CA TYR A 87 17.44 -7.96 -10.61
C TYR A 87 16.15 -8.57 -11.19
N MET A 88 15.27 -7.73 -11.73
CA MET A 88 14.00 -8.19 -12.31
C MET A 88 14.21 -8.82 -13.68
N ARG A 89 13.55 -9.94 -13.93
CA ARG A 89 13.58 -10.66 -15.20
C ARG A 89 12.16 -10.79 -15.73
N ASN A 90 11.99 -10.61 -17.05
CA ASN A 90 10.70 -10.71 -17.73
C ASN A 90 9.64 -9.85 -17.05
N VAL A 91 9.88 -8.55 -17.01
CA VAL A 91 9.07 -7.59 -16.27
C VAL A 91 7.69 -7.41 -16.88
N PHE A 92 6.67 -7.54 -16.05
CA PHE A 92 5.29 -7.15 -16.39
C PHE A 92 5.06 -5.74 -15.89
N SER A 93 4.35 -4.94 -16.67
CA SER A 93 4.04 -3.56 -16.30
C SER A 93 2.60 -3.19 -16.61
N THR A 94 2.08 -2.28 -15.82
CA THR A 94 0.78 -1.65 -16.05
C THR A 94 0.85 -0.17 -15.73
N GLU A 95 0.04 0.62 -16.41
CA GLU A 95 -0.06 2.06 -16.18
C GLU A 95 -1.14 2.35 -15.13
N VAL A 96 -0.81 3.23 -14.19
CA VAL A 96 -1.76 3.76 -13.21
C VAL A 96 -2.24 5.11 -13.71
N THR A 97 -3.54 5.20 -14.01
CA THR A 97 -4.15 6.47 -14.40
C THR A 97 -4.64 7.19 -13.14
N SER A 98 -4.06 8.35 -12.84
CA SER A 98 -4.50 9.21 -11.75
C SER A 98 -5.01 10.53 -12.30
N ILE A 99 -6.15 10.99 -11.77
CA ILE A 99 -6.76 12.27 -12.16
C ILE A 99 -5.90 13.46 -11.72
N THR A 100 -5.06 13.26 -10.71
CA THR A 100 -4.29 14.34 -10.05
C THR A 100 -2.82 14.40 -10.44
N THR A 101 -2.29 13.42 -11.17
CA THR A 101 -0.87 13.38 -11.55
C THR A 101 -0.70 13.68 -13.04
N VAL A 102 0.08 14.72 -13.33
CA VAL A 102 0.51 15.10 -14.69
C VAL A 102 1.45 14.03 -15.27
N ASN A 103 2.11 13.25 -14.41
CA ASN A 103 3.06 12.21 -14.78
C ASN A 103 2.40 10.83 -14.74
N ARG A 104 2.57 10.07 -15.81
CA ARG A 104 2.17 8.66 -15.87
C ARG A 104 2.96 7.85 -14.84
N GLN A 105 2.25 7.15 -13.96
CA GLN A 105 2.85 6.20 -13.05
C GLN A 105 2.70 4.79 -13.60
N MET A 106 3.77 4.00 -13.46
CA MET A 106 3.80 2.60 -13.87
C MET A 106 4.02 1.72 -12.65
N LEU A 107 3.46 0.52 -12.67
CA LEU A 107 3.75 -0.53 -11.70
C LEU A 107 4.40 -1.71 -12.41
N PHE A 108 5.40 -2.29 -11.76
CA PHE A 108 6.23 -3.36 -12.31
C PHE A 108 6.32 -4.53 -11.32
N ILE A 109 6.13 -5.74 -11.84
CA ILE A 109 6.47 -6.98 -11.14
C ILE A 109 7.33 -7.84 -12.06
N ASP A 110 8.13 -8.75 -11.52
CA ASP A 110 8.91 -9.67 -12.34
C ASP A 110 8.24 -11.04 -12.50
N GLN A 111 8.86 -11.90 -13.31
CA GLN A 111 8.34 -13.23 -13.58
C GLN A 111 8.25 -14.09 -12.33
N ASN A 112 9.22 -13.98 -11.40
CA ASN A 112 9.20 -14.75 -10.17
C ASN A 112 8.00 -14.38 -9.29
N ASP A 113 7.68 -13.10 -9.20
CA ASP A 113 6.52 -12.62 -8.46
C ASP A 113 5.21 -13.09 -9.12
N ALA A 114 5.13 -12.99 -10.44
CA ALA A 114 3.97 -13.46 -11.18
C ALA A 114 3.76 -14.98 -11.01
N ASP A 115 4.82 -15.77 -11.09
CA ASP A 115 4.76 -17.21 -10.88
C ASP A 115 4.36 -17.56 -9.46
N PHE A 116 4.85 -16.81 -8.48
CA PHE A 116 4.49 -17.00 -7.08
C PHE A 116 3.01 -16.71 -6.81
N MET A 117 2.44 -15.70 -7.47
CA MET A 117 1.02 -15.35 -7.31
C MET A 117 0.07 -16.28 -8.05
N ARG A 118 0.55 -16.99 -9.07
CA ARG A 118 -0.31 -17.77 -9.97
C ARG A 118 -1.13 -18.81 -9.21
N GLY A 119 -2.44 -18.79 -9.41
CA GLY A 119 -3.38 -19.71 -8.77
C GLY A 119 -3.60 -19.47 -7.28
N LYS A 120 -3.08 -18.37 -6.74
CA LYS A 120 -3.22 -18.02 -5.32
C LYS A 120 -4.19 -16.86 -5.12
N ARG A 121 -4.78 -16.80 -3.92
CA ARG A 121 -5.61 -15.67 -3.50
C ARG A 121 -4.70 -14.54 -3.06
N VAL A 122 -4.69 -13.46 -3.82
CA VAL A 122 -3.83 -12.30 -3.57
C VAL A 122 -4.62 -11.21 -2.86
N LEU A 123 -4.13 -10.77 -1.71
CA LEU A 123 -4.68 -9.65 -0.97
C LEU A 123 -3.83 -8.40 -1.24
N ILE A 124 -4.46 -7.40 -1.83
CA ILE A 124 -3.83 -6.10 -2.08
C ILE A 124 -4.04 -5.21 -0.86
N VAL A 125 -2.96 -4.63 -0.36
CA VAL A 125 -2.98 -3.75 0.82
C VAL A 125 -2.30 -2.43 0.48
N ASP A 126 -2.89 -1.34 0.94
CA ASP A 126 -2.30 -0.01 0.83
C ASP A 126 -2.60 0.81 2.09
N ASP A 127 -1.85 1.90 2.30
CA ASP A 127 -2.03 2.80 3.44
C ASP A 127 -3.27 3.69 3.26
N VAL A 128 -3.51 4.17 2.05
CA VAL A 128 -4.67 5.01 1.71
C VAL A 128 -5.26 4.57 0.37
N ILE A 129 -6.56 4.30 0.38
CA ILE A 129 -7.33 4.02 -0.82
C ILE A 129 -8.28 5.20 -1.06
N SER A 130 -8.06 5.92 -2.14
CA SER A 130 -8.89 7.05 -2.56
C SER A 130 -9.81 6.66 -3.72
N THR A 131 -9.38 6.87 -4.96
CA THR A 131 -10.17 6.54 -6.15
C THR A 131 -10.14 5.05 -6.51
N GLY A 132 -9.16 4.31 -6.00
CA GLY A 132 -8.96 2.90 -6.33
C GLY A 132 -8.23 2.64 -7.64
N GLU A 133 -7.70 3.67 -8.31
CA GLU A 133 -7.01 3.51 -9.61
C GLU A 133 -5.76 2.63 -9.49
N SER A 134 -4.97 2.79 -8.43
CA SER A 134 -3.81 1.94 -8.18
C SER A 134 -4.18 0.47 -7.95
N LEU A 135 -5.34 0.21 -7.36
CA LEU A 135 -5.82 -1.16 -7.13
C LEU A 135 -6.32 -1.84 -8.40
N LYS A 136 -6.82 -1.07 -9.35
CA LYS A 136 -7.31 -1.59 -10.63
C LYS A 136 -6.18 -1.93 -11.60
N ALA A 137 -5.04 -1.28 -11.44
CA ALA A 137 -3.89 -1.52 -12.29
C ALA A 137 -3.28 -2.90 -12.04
#